data_91df6f1aee0fc40e1c36a7e8bb0d1816
#
_entry.id   91df6f1aee0fc40e1c36a7e8bb0d1816
#
_cell.length_a   1.000
_cell.length_b   1.000
_cell.length_c   1.000
_cell.angle_alpha   90.00
_cell.angle_beta   90.00
_cell.angle_gamma   90.00
#
_symmetry.space_group_name_H-M   'P 1'
#
loop_
_entity.id
_entity.type
_entity.pdbx_description
1 polymer ?
#
loop_
_entity_poly.entity_id
_entity_poly.type
_entity_poly.pdbx_seq_one_letter_code
_entity_poly.pdbx_strand_id
1 'polypeptide(L)'
;MNSHKNQKICSKEFVEDVIKLDLFKLHDEIKDNLPEKWLVVKGANLQSRLHELIDEIKLQGMTTSNLVKHFMKKHNISITTAERLVYLKKEWFPLIFIKELLNIAGKECSKFTLQEEIDFIKTSQPPLKILTAQKHLSSVLCKIAGAHTADGTIHENFFCITDYYHCNLIAFQKWVKEAFDLDVKLDKISENEWRIRFHNKVFARYLIRFFGFPSGCKQYTVIEPEIVRNASPGFRKAFALGALTFEAGIGMKHQIEFCVVSKDFRDSISEVLQMHNIRHNCMQSPSNSYWRLWSNTLNKDDAIKWLEFFEPKTEKWHKLKDSIYGFSKKVHSFEGAQAILDLVYQKQSSSKIILTDVLLALRELKQACRYEIVSHLINKKNLESYGGKWAHSLKYYLDILRKANIISVERRIFGKKKSFGSIVREVYCFNENISEWRLPERNNYAVDDSSI
;
A
#
# COMPACT_ATOMS: atom_id res chain seq x y z
N MET A 1 47.94 -18.56 16.51
CA MET A 1 46.78 -19.07 17.29
C MET A 1 45.83 -17.90 17.55
N ASN A 2 44.89 -17.67 16.66
CA ASN A 2 43.85 -16.68 16.83
C ASN A 2 42.50 -17.40 16.76
N SER A 3 41.87 -17.52 17.92
CA SER A 3 40.57 -18.14 18.10
C SER A 3 39.47 -17.19 17.61
N HIS A 4 38.86 -17.50 16.46
CA HIS A 4 37.61 -16.90 16.07
C HIS A 4 36.48 -17.36 16.99
N LYS A 5 36.04 -16.49 17.88
CA LYS A 5 34.78 -16.65 18.60
C LYS A 5 33.63 -16.48 17.64
N ASN A 6 32.99 -17.56 17.23
CA ASN A 6 31.69 -17.59 16.63
C ASN A 6 30.64 -17.04 17.61
N GLN A 7 30.26 -15.80 17.48
CA GLN A 7 29.04 -15.27 18.09
C GLN A 7 27.85 -15.86 17.32
N LYS A 8 27.24 -16.90 17.91
CA LYS A 8 25.87 -17.33 17.56
C LYS A 8 24.94 -16.12 17.82
N ILE A 9 24.51 -15.46 16.75
CA ILE A 9 23.38 -14.53 16.80
C ILE A 9 22.15 -15.40 17.09
N CYS A 10 21.76 -15.42 18.35
CA CYS A 10 20.49 -16.00 18.79
C CYS A 10 19.39 -15.13 18.16
N SER A 11 18.67 -15.64 17.16
CA SER A 11 17.44 -15.06 16.67
C SER A 11 16.44 -15.07 17.84
N LYS A 12 16.32 -13.94 18.54
CA LYS A 12 15.17 -13.73 19.43
C LYS A 12 13.94 -13.74 18.50
N GLU A 13 13.17 -14.79 18.54
CA GLU A 13 11.79 -14.77 18.09
C GLU A 13 11.11 -13.62 18.86
N PHE A 14 10.85 -12.53 18.17
CA PHE A 14 10.00 -11.48 18.71
C PHE A 14 8.59 -12.08 18.77
N VAL A 15 8.16 -12.41 19.96
CA VAL A 15 6.74 -12.63 20.24
C VAL A 15 6.08 -11.30 19.91
N GLU A 16 5.28 -11.26 18.85
CA GLU A 16 4.52 -10.07 18.51
C GLU A 16 3.57 -9.76 19.68
N ASP A 17 3.81 -8.67 20.36
CA ASP A 17 2.91 -8.20 21.42
C ASP A 17 1.52 -8.00 20.82
N VAL A 18 0.52 -8.69 21.35
CA VAL A 18 -0.86 -8.57 20.90
C VAL A 18 -1.41 -7.23 21.35
N ILE A 19 -1.46 -6.26 20.45
CA ILE A 19 -2.03 -4.92 20.73
C ILE A 19 -3.54 -4.96 20.51
N LYS A 20 -4.29 -4.84 21.62
CA LYS A 20 -5.76 -4.85 21.62
C LYS A 20 -6.33 -3.50 21.20
N LEU A 21 -7.31 -3.52 20.30
CA LEU A 21 -8.09 -2.36 19.86
C LEU A 21 -9.39 -2.33 20.68
N ASP A 22 -9.62 -1.25 21.41
CA ASP A 22 -10.83 -1.08 22.22
C ASP A 22 -12.04 -0.75 21.34
N LEU A 23 -12.82 -1.76 20.93
CA LEU A 23 -13.97 -1.59 20.04
C LEU A 23 -15.03 -0.62 20.60
N PHE A 24 -15.12 -0.46 21.91
CA PHE A 24 -16.08 0.47 22.52
C PHE A 24 -15.76 1.93 22.22
N LYS A 25 -14.52 2.25 21.84
CA LYS A 25 -14.12 3.59 21.35
C LYS A 25 -14.71 3.94 19.98
N LEU A 26 -15.21 2.95 19.23
CA LEU A 26 -15.87 3.20 17.94
C LEU A 26 -17.23 3.90 18.12
N HIS A 27 -17.88 3.73 19.27
CA HIS A 27 -19.11 4.43 19.62
C HIS A 27 -18.81 5.88 20.03
N ASP A 28 -19.55 6.82 19.48
CA ASP A 28 -19.47 8.25 19.81
C ASP A 28 -20.77 8.66 20.52
N GLU A 29 -20.68 8.96 21.82
CA GLU A 29 -21.87 9.24 22.66
C GLU A 29 -22.66 10.45 22.16
N ILE A 30 -22.02 11.44 21.56
CA ILE A 30 -22.67 12.65 21.02
C ILE A 30 -23.29 12.38 19.64
N LYS A 31 -22.53 11.75 18.75
CA LYS A 31 -22.93 11.54 17.36
C LYS A 31 -23.85 10.35 17.17
N ASP A 32 -23.76 9.37 18.07
CA ASP A 32 -24.56 8.14 18.06
C ASP A 32 -25.63 8.16 19.16
N ASN A 33 -26.10 9.34 19.52
CA ASN A 33 -27.12 9.52 20.57
C ASN A 33 -28.51 8.96 20.21
N LEU A 34 -28.77 8.67 18.94
CA LEU A 34 -30.03 8.13 18.43
C LEU A 34 -29.89 6.64 18.06
N PRO A 35 -30.90 5.80 18.32
CA PRO A 35 -30.85 4.36 18.04
C PRO A 35 -30.51 3.99 16.61
N GLU A 36 -30.97 4.78 15.65
CA GLU A 36 -30.67 4.59 14.22
C GLU A 36 -29.21 4.85 13.85
N LYS A 37 -28.47 5.57 14.70
CA LYS A 37 -27.04 5.87 14.46
C LYS A 37 -26.09 4.91 15.18
N TRP A 38 -26.61 3.98 15.97
CA TRP A 38 -25.82 3.07 16.77
C TRP A 38 -24.95 2.17 15.89
N LEU A 39 -23.79 1.82 16.42
CA LEU A 39 -23.02 0.69 15.96
C LEU A 39 -23.54 -0.56 16.65
N VAL A 40 -23.84 -1.58 15.87
CA VAL A 40 -24.35 -2.85 16.38
C VAL A 40 -23.37 -3.97 16.04
N VAL A 41 -23.24 -4.89 16.96
CA VAL A 41 -22.28 -6.02 16.89
C VAL A 41 -23.00 -7.35 17.04
N LYS A 42 -22.36 -8.39 16.51
CA LYS A 42 -22.79 -9.78 16.60
C LYS A 42 -21.57 -10.67 16.79
N GLY A 43 -21.75 -11.78 17.48
CA GLY A 43 -20.75 -12.83 17.62
C GLY A 43 -21.39 -14.13 18.09
N ALA A 44 -20.76 -15.25 17.80
CA ALA A 44 -21.31 -16.58 18.04
C ALA A 44 -21.66 -16.81 19.52
N ASN A 45 -20.80 -16.39 20.44
CA ASN A 45 -20.99 -16.56 21.88
C ASN A 45 -21.44 -15.30 22.59
N LEU A 46 -21.52 -14.16 21.89
CA LEU A 46 -21.82 -12.87 22.49
C LEU A 46 -23.13 -12.87 23.29
N GLN A 47 -24.18 -13.48 22.75
CA GLN A 47 -25.48 -13.56 23.40
C GLN A 47 -25.42 -14.31 24.73
N SER A 48 -24.71 -15.45 24.81
CA SER A 48 -24.48 -16.21 26.01
C SER A 48 -23.76 -15.37 27.08
N ARG A 49 -22.72 -14.68 26.71
CA ARG A 49 -21.96 -13.79 27.58
C ARG A 49 -22.79 -12.62 28.10
N LEU A 50 -23.69 -12.08 27.27
CA LEU A 50 -24.62 -11.04 27.70
C LEU A 50 -25.68 -11.59 28.68
N HIS A 51 -26.13 -12.85 28.55
CA HIS A 51 -26.99 -13.49 29.53
C HIS A 51 -26.31 -13.60 30.90
N GLU A 52 -25.08 -14.11 30.93
CA GLU A 52 -24.26 -14.22 32.13
C GLU A 52 -24.16 -12.84 32.85
N LEU A 53 -23.86 -11.79 32.08
CA LEU A 53 -23.71 -10.43 32.60
C LEU A 53 -25.02 -9.89 33.16
N ILE A 54 -26.16 -10.13 32.50
CA ILE A 54 -27.50 -9.72 32.98
C ILE A 54 -27.87 -10.48 34.26
N ASP A 55 -27.53 -11.76 34.35
CA ASP A 55 -27.82 -12.55 35.55
C ASP A 55 -26.97 -12.09 36.75
N GLU A 56 -25.73 -11.71 36.52
CA GLU A 56 -24.89 -11.08 37.56
C GLU A 56 -25.51 -9.73 38.05
N ILE A 57 -25.98 -8.90 37.12
CA ILE A 57 -26.68 -7.64 37.48
C ILE A 57 -27.89 -7.92 38.33
N LYS A 58 -28.67 -8.98 38.05
CA LYS A 58 -29.82 -9.40 38.86
C LYS A 58 -29.38 -9.85 40.27
N LEU A 59 -28.29 -10.60 40.38
CA LEU A 59 -27.74 -11.00 41.67
C LEU A 59 -27.29 -9.79 42.52
N GLN A 60 -26.93 -8.69 41.90
CA GLN A 60 -26.63 -7.40 42.56
C GLN A 60 -27.92 -6.63 42.97
N GLY A 61 -29.12 -7.19 42.77
CA GLY A 61 -30.39 -6.64 43.21
C GLY A 61 -31.14 -5.79 42.15
N MET A 62 -30.61 -5.64 40.92
CA MET A 62 -31.31 -4.93 39.86
C MET A 62 -32.25 -5.87 39.09
N THR A 63 -33.55 -5.67 39.24
CA THR A 63 -34.55 -6.47 38.52
C THR A 63 -34.51 -6.20 37.00
N THR A 64 -34.93 -7.19 36.18
CA THR A 64 -35.04 -7.04 34.73
C THR A 64 -35.92 -5.84 34.34
N SER A 65 -37.03 -5.60 35.08
CA SER A 65 -37.92 -4.44 34.85
C SER A 65 -37.19 -3.11 35.08
N ASN A 66 -36.37 -3.04 36.13
CA ASN A 66 -35.59 -1.84 36.43
C ASN A 66 -34.50 -1.61 35.36
N LEU A 67 -33.90 -2.67 34.87
CA LEU A 67 -32.93 -2.60 33.77
C LEU A 67 -33.56 -2.10 32.47
N VAL A 68 -34.78 -2.59 32.13
CA VAL A 68 -35.57 -2.09 30.99
C VAL A 68 -35.86 -0.59 31.15
N LYS A 69 -36.34 -0.16 32.32
CA LYS A 69 -36.64 1.26 32.61
C LYS A 69 -35.38 2.12 32.52
N HIS A 70 -34.24 1.61 33.00
CA HIS A 70 -32.96 2.31 32.91
C HIS A 70 -32.56 2.59 31.44
N PHE A 71 -32.55 1.56 30.58
CA PHE A 71 -32.23 1.73 29.17
C PHE A 71 -33.21 2.63 28.42
N MET A 72 -34.52 2.46 28.70
CA MET A 72 -35.55 3.30 28.12
C MET A 72 -35.32 4.79 28.44
N LYS A 73 -35.06 5.11 29.71
CA LYS A 73 -34.83 6.48 30.14
C LYS A 73 -33.51 7.05 29.65
N LYS A 74 -32.41 6.28 29.77
CA LYS A 74 -31.07 6.76 29.44
C LYS A 74 -30.87 7.01 27.94
N HIS A 75 -31.44 6.14 27.11
CA HIS A 75 -31.24 6.20 25.65
C HIS A 75 -32.47 6.71 24.88
N ASN A 76 -33.52 7.15 25.60
CA ASN A 76 -34.76 7.65 25.00
C ASN A 76 -35.35 6.68 23.95
N ILE A 77 -35.41 5.39 24.28
CA ILE A 77 -35.92 4.34 23.39
C ILE A 77 -37.29 3.83 23.90
N SER A 78 -38.08 3.25 22.98
CA SER A 78 -39.35 2.64 23.35
C SER A 78 -39.17 1.48 24.32
N ILE A 79 -40.17 1.21 25.14
CA ILE A 79 -40.18 0.06 26.06
C ILE A 79 -39.94 -1.25 25.31
N THR A 80 -40.60 -1.44 24.18
CA THR A 80 -40.42 -2.65 23.33
C THR A 80 -38.99 -2.81 22.84
N THR A 81 -38.32 -1.71 22.53
CA THR A 81 -36.91 -1.77 22.12
C THR A 81 -36.00 -2.13 23.28
N ALA A 82 -36.23 -1.52 24.45
CA ALA A 82 -35.48 -1.81 25.68
C ALA A 82 -35.68 -3.27 26.13
N GLU A 83 -36.92 -3.77 26.09
CA GLU A 83 -37.25 -5.17 26.38
C GLU A 83 -36.52 -6.13 25.44
N ARG A 84 -36.57 -5.88 24.12
CA ARG A 84 -35.86 -6.72 23.14
C ARG A 84 -34.36 -6.76 23.38
N LEU A 85 -33.74 -5.71 23.87
CA LEU A 85 -32.33 -5.67 24.25
C LEU A 85 -32.08 -6.46 25.54
N VAL A 86 -32.80 -6.16 26.60
CA VAL A 86 -32.59 -6.76 27.93
C VAL A 86 -32.95 -8.24 27.96
N TYR A 87 -34.00 -8.67 27.21
CA TYR A 87 -34.33 -10.09 27.04
C TYR A 87 -33.54 -10.78 25.94
N LEU A 88 -32.55 -10.08 25.35
CA LEU A 88 -31.67 -10.59 24.31
C LEU A 88 -32.41 -11.20 23.10
N LYS A 89 -33.58 -10.64 22.75
CA LYS A 89 -34.43 -11.04 21.61
C LYS A 89 -33.95 -10.44 20.27
N LYS A 90 -32.63 -10.13 20.17
CA LYS A 90 -32.01 -9.59 18.98
C LYS A 90 -30.77 -10.40 18.66
N GLU A 91 -30.43 -10.42 17.39
CA GLU A 91 -29.19 -11.03 16.89
C GLU A 91 -28.01 -10.03 16.92
N TRP A 92 -28.33 -8.75 16.81
CA TRP A 92 -27.38 -7.63 16.79
C TRP A 92 -27.60 -6.73 18.00
N PHE A 93 -26.55 -6.49 18.75
CA PHE A 93 -26.58 -5.69 19.98
C PHE A 93 -25.84 -4.36 19.81
N PRO A 94 -26.41 -3.22 20.21
CA PRO A 94 -25.70 -1.96 20.19
C PRO A 94 -24.46 -2.00 21.10
N LEU A 95 -23.33 -1.46 20.62
CA LEU A 95 -22.11 -1.34 21.44
C LEU A 95 -22.37 -0.54 22.72
N ILE A 96 -23.21 0.50 22.64
CA ILE A 96 -23.59 1.31 23.81
C ILE A 96 -24.36 0.50 24.84
N PHE A 97 -25.23 -0.42 24.42
CA PHE A 97 -25.93 -1.32 25.29
C PHE A 97 -24.96 -2.22 26.07
N ILE A 98 -23.99 -2.81 25.39
CA ILE A 98 -22.99 -3.69 26.01
C ILE A 98 -22.12 -2.91 26.99
N LYS A 99 -21.67 -1.71 26.61
CA LYS A 99 -20.89 -0.81 27.45
C LYS A 99 -21.64 -0.48 28.74
N GLU A 100 -22.93 -0.18 28.63
CA GLU A 100 -23.76 0.15 29.77
C GLU A 100 -23.99 -1.03 30.71
N LEU A 101 -24.18 -2.24 30.16
CA LEU A 101 -24.27 -3.46 30.99
C LEU A 101 -22.99 -3.69 31.79
N LEU A 102 -21.83 -3.50 31.17
CA LEU A 102 -20.53 -3.61 31.86
C LEU A 102 -20.39 -2.58 32.98
N ASN A 103 -20.83 -1.33 32.77
CA ASN A 103 -20.81 -0.28 33.78
C ASN A 103 -21.71 -0.63 34.96
N ILE A 104 -22.96 -1.07 34.69
CA ILE A 104 -23.93 -1.45 35.73
C ILE A 104 -23.39 -2.64 36.53
N ALA A 105 -22.78 -3.61 35.88
CA ALA A 105 -22.20 -4.77 36.56
C ALA A 105 -20.88 -4.47 37.31
N GLY A 106 -20.34 -3.25 37.20
CA GLY A 106 -19.02 -2.90 37.75
C GLY A 106 -17.86 -3.64 37.10
N LYS A 107 -18.02 -4.09 35.86
CA LYS A 107 -17.08 -4.96 35.13
C LYS A 107 -16.38 -4.29 33.93
N GLU A 108 -16.11 -3.00 34.03
CA GLU A 108 -15.40 -2.29 32.95
C GLU A 108 -14.05 -2.91 32.61
N CYS A 109 -13.35 -3.52 33.56
CA CYS A 109 -12.10 -4.24 33.35
C CYS A 109 -12.28 -5.48 32.45
N SER A 110 -13.48 -6.06 32.38
CA SER A 110 -13.79 -7.25 31.57
C SER A 110 -14.17 -6.92 30.12
N LYS A 111 -14.14 -5.65 29.74
CA LYS A 111 -14.52 -5.21 28.38
C LYS A 111 -13.74 -5.92 27.27
N PHE A 112 -12.44 -6.14 27.46
CA PHE A 112 -11.59 -6.82 26.48
C PHE A 112 -11.90 -8.31 26.36
N THR A 113 -12.33 -8.95 27.44
CA THR A 113 -12.77 -10.36 27.41
C THR A 113 -14.08 -10.47 26.63
N LEU A 114 -15.04 -9.60 26.89
CA LEU A 114 -16.33 -9.60 26.19
C LEU A 114 -16.18 -9.21 24.71
N GLN A 115 -15.26 -8.31 24.40
CA GLN A 115 -14.96 -7.90 23.03
C GLN A 115 -14.45 -9.06 22.18
N GLU A 116 -13.74 -10.06 22.75
CA GLU A 116 -13.28 -11.23 21.99
C GLU A 116 -14.46 -12.04 21.41
N GLU A 117 -15.65 -11.92 21.99
CA GLU A 117 -16.86 -12.57 21.49
C GLU A 117 -17.56 -11.78 20.35
N ILE A 118 -17.01 -10.64 19.93
CA ILE A 118 -17.56 -9.84 18.83
C ILE A 118 -16.90 -10.24 17.52
N ASP A 119 -17.66 -10.82 16.59
CA ASP A 119 -17.15 -11.23 15.28
C ASP A 119 -17.40 -10.20 14.21
N PHE A 120 -18.57 -9.52 14.26
CA PHE A 120 -19.03 -8.61 13.23
C PHE A 120 -19.54 -7.29 13.81
N ILE A 121 -19.39 -6.23 13.02
CA ILE A 121 -19.85 -4.88 13.35
C ILE A 121 -20.45 -4.19 12.14
N LYS A 122 -21.54 -3.43 12.33
CA LYS A 122 -22.17 -2.60 11.30
C LYS A 122 -22.87 -1.38 11.94
N THR A 123 -23.42 -0.51 11.10
CA THR A 123 -24.39 0.51 11.53
C THR A 123 -25.78 -0.10 11.67
N SER A 124 -26.63 0.49 12.51
CA SER A 124 -28.02 0.07 12.67
C SER A 124 -28.90 0.41 11.46
N GLN A 125 -28.50 1.39 10.66
CA GLN A 125 -29.19 1.84 9.43
C GLN A 125 -28.40 1.55 8.14
N PRO A 126 -29.10 1.45 7.00
CA PRO A 126 -28.48 1.34 5.68
C PRO A 126 -27.47 2.47 5.38
N PRO A 127 -26.43 2.18 4.57
CA PRO A 127 -26.14 0.89 3.99
C PRO A 127 -25.56 -0.09 5.00
N LEU A 128 -26.20 -1.26 5.15
CA LEU A 128 -25.87 -2.28 6.16
C LEU A 128 -24.63 -3.11 5.73
N LYS A 129 -23.50 -2.44 5.48
CA LYS A 129 -22.27 -3.17 5.22
C LYS A 129 -21.73 -3.74 6.53
N ILE A 130 -21.68 -5.06 6.58
CA ILE A 130 -21.13 -5.82 7.71
C ILE A 130 -19.62 -5.90 7.53
N LEU A 131 -18.88 -5.62 8.60
CA LEU A 131 -17.45 -5.75 8.66
C LEU A 131 -17.06 -6.80 9.69
N THR A 132 -16.01 -7.55 9.42
CA THR A 132 -15.32 -8.33 10.44
C THR A 132 -14.75 -7.38 11.50
N ALA A 133 -15.01 -7.65 12.76
CA ALA A 133 -14.55 -6.82 13.87
C ALA A 133 -13.04 -7.06 14.11
N GLN A 134 -12.23 -6.04 13.91
CA GLN A 134 -10.80 -6.10 14.19
C GLN A 134 -10.53 -5.77 15.67
N LYS A 135 -10.24 -6.78 16.45
CA LYS A 135 -9.99 -6.68 17.90
C LYS A 135 -8.53 -6.41 18.24
N HIS A 136 -7.66 -6.67 17.28
CA HIS A 136 -6.21 -6.55 17.46
C HIS A 136 -5.59 -5.78 16.30
N LEU A 137 -4.50 -5.08 16.58
CA LEU A 137 -3.67 -4.49 15.53
C LEU A 137 -3.09 -5.62 14.67
N SER A 138 -3.14 -5.46 13.36
CA SER A 138 -2.59 -6.42 12.41
C SER A 138 -1.71 -5.70 11.38
N SER A 139 -0.79 -6.45 10.75
CA SER A 139 0.04 -5.91 9.67
C SER A 139 -0.79 -5.35 8.52
N VAL A 140 -1.95 -5.95 8.24
CA VAL A 140 -2.85 -5.46 7.18
C VAL A 140 -3.50 -4.13 7.57
N LEU A 141 -3.93 -3.95 8.82
CA LEU A 141 -4.41 -2.66 9.32
C LEU A 141 -3.33 -1.58 9.25
N CYS A 142 -2.09 -1.94 9.56
CA CYS A 142 -0.95 -1.01 9.44
C CYS A 142 -0.69 -0.61 7.98
N LYS A 143 -0.78 -1.56 7.01
CA LYS A 143 -0.69 -1.24 5.58
C LYS A 143 -1.79 -0.28 5.13
N ILE A 144 -3.04 -0.52 5.53
CA ILE A 144 -4.18 0.37 5.24
C ILE A 144 -3.92 1.76 5.83
N ALA A 145 -3.45 1.83 7.07
CA ALA A 145 -3.11 3.09 7.74
C ALA A 145 -1.99 3.83 6.99
N GLY A 146 -0.94 3.13 6.55
CA GLY A 146 0.16 3.70 5.77
C GLY A 146 -0.31 4.27 4.43
N ALA A 147 -1.12 3.52 3.68
CA ALA A 147 -1.71 3.98 2.42
C ALA A 147 -2.62 5.19 2.63
N HIS A 148 -3.44 5.18 3.68
CA HIS A 148 -4.26 6.34 4.04
C HIS A 148 -3.38 7.55 4.36
N THR A 149 -2.30 7.36 5.12
CA THR A 149 -1.35 8.44 5.46
C THR A 149 -0.77 9.08 4.21
N ALA A 150 -0.43 8.30 3.20
CA ALA A 150 0.06 8.77 1.90
C ALA A 150 -1.05 9.53 1.13
N ASP A 151 -1.98 8.83 0.52
CA ASP A 151 -2.93 9.37 -0.47
C ASP A 151 -4.40 9.31 -0.06
N GLY A 152 -4.71 8.76 1.12
CA GLY A 152 -6.09 8.61 1.57
C GLY A 152 -6.71 9.92 2.06
N THR A 153 -8.03 10.04 1.94
CA THR A 153 -8.88 11.07 2.55
C THR A 153 -9.98 10.39 3.34
N ILE A 154 -10.22 10.87 4.57
CA ILE A 154 -11.23 10.30 5.44
C ILE A 154 -12.13 11.38 6.03
N HIS A 155 -13.41 11.07 6.09
CA HIS A 155 -14.42 11.79 6.85
C HIS A 155 -15.20 10.78 7.70
N GLU A 156 -16.12 11.22 8.55
CA GLU A 156 -16.83 10.35 9.49
C GLU A 156 -17.47 9.09 8.91
N ASN A 157 -17.99 9.17 7.69
CA ASN A 157 -18.74 8.09 7.04
C ASN A 157 -18.14 7.70 5.69
N PHE A 158 -16.98 8.23 5.35
CA PHE A 158 -16.51 8.23 3.98
C PHE A 158 -14.99 8.04 3.94
N PHE A 159 -14.53 7.21 3.03
CA PHE A 159 -13.12 7.00 2.71
C PHE A 159 -12.90 7.15 1.21
N CYS A 160 -11.79 7.75 0.84
CA CYS A 160 -11.35 7.87 -0.54
C CYS A 160 -9.83 7.74 -0.63
N ILE A 161 -9.35 7.04 -1.65
CA ILE A 161 -7.95 7.00 -2.04
C ILE A 161 -7.87 6.98 -3.56
N THR A 162 -6.95 7.77 -4.12
CA THR A 162 -6.71 7.85 -5.56
C THR A 162 -5.27 7.50 -5.87
N ASP A 163 -5.03 6.90 -7.03
CA ASP A 163 -3.66 6.62 -7.51
C ASP A 163 -3.65 6.55 -9.05
N TYR A 164 -2.51 6.87 -9.63
CA TYR A 164 -2.23 6.67 -11.05
C TYR A 164 -1.95 5.19 -11.39
N TYR A 165 -1.58 4.40 -10.39
CA TYR A 165 -1.25 2.98 -10.55
C TYR A 165 -2.41 2.10 -10.10
N HIS A 166 -3.14 1.55 -11.05
CA HIS A 166 -4.25 0.63 -10.82
C HIS A 166 -3.89 -0.53 -9.86
N CYS A 167 -2.69 -1.10 -10.02
CA CYS A 167 -2.24 -2.22 -9.17
C CYS A 167 -2.05 -1.86 -7.69
N ASN A 168 -1.75 -0.58 -7.34
CA ASN A 168 -1.69 -0.15 -5.95
C ASN A 168 -3.08 -0.19 -5.31
N LEU A 169 -4.10 0.24 -6.06
CA LEU A 169 -5.48 0.22 -5.58
C LEU A 169 -6.04 -1.20 -5.49
N ILE A 170 -5.65 -2.12 -6.39
CA ILE A 170 -5.95 -3.55 -6.24
C ILE A 170 -5.34 -4.12 -4.96
N ALA A 171 -4.11 -3.74 -4.63
CA ALA A 171 -3.49 -4.14 -3.37
C ALA A 171 -4.29 -3.61 -2.17
N PHE A 172 -4.72 -2.35 -2.22
CA PHE A 172 -5.58 -1.76 -1.18
C PHE A 172 -6.92 -2.48 -1.05
N GLN A 173 -7.60 -2.82 -2.16
CA GLN A 173 -8.84 -3.63 -2.13
C GLN A 173 -8.63 -4.96 -1.39
N LYS A 174 -7.52 -5.65 -1.68
CA LYS A 174 -7.17 -6.92 -1.01
C LYS A 174 -6.97 -6.72 0.49
N TRP A 175 -6.26 -5.66 0.90
CA TRP A 175 -6.06 -5.37 2.33
C TRP A 175 -7.38 -5.07 3.03
N VAL A 176 -8.27 -4.30 2.41
CA VAL A 176 -9.60 -4.01 2.97
C VAL A 176 -10.45 -5.28 3.06
N LYS A 177 -10.40 -6.13 2.03
CA LYS A 177 -11.11 -7.43 2.05
C LYS A 177 -10.55 -8.36 3.13
N GLU A 178 -9.22 -8.46 3.26
CA GLU A 178 -8.55 -9.30 4.25
C GLU A 178 -8.86 -8.83 5.68
N ALA A 179 -8.77 -7.52 5.95
CA ALA A 179 -9.01 -7.00 7.29
C ALA A 179 -10.50 -7.03 7.68
N PHE A 180 -11.39 -6.63 6.80
CA PHE A 180 -12.78 -6.32 7.15
C PHE A 180 -13.82 -7.18 6.46
N ASP A 181 -13.41 -8.09 5.58
CA ASP A 181 -14.29 -8.83 4.65
C ASP A 181 -15.21 -7.89 3.84
N LEU A 182 -14.69 -6.71 3.50
CA LEU A 182 -15.42 -5.66 2.82
C LEU A 182 -14.98 -5.54 1.36
N ASP A 183 -15.92 -5.77 0.44
CA ASP A 183 -15.70 -5.52 -0.97
C ASP A 183 -15.90 -4.03 -1.29
N VAL A 184 -14.86 -3.42 -1.86
CA VAL A 184 -14.86 -2.02 -2.28
C VAL A 184 -14.66 -1.93 -3.78
N LYS A 185 -15.37 -0.99 -4.43
CA LYS A 185 -15.27 -0.81 -5.88
C LYS A 185 -14.07 0.06 -6.23
N LEU A 186 -13.48 -0.27 -7.36
CA LEU A 186 -12.42 0.50 -8.01
C LEU A 186 -13.02 1.21 -9.22
N ASP A 187 -13.00 2.54 -9.19
CA ASP A 187 -13.55 3.38 -10.25
C ASP A 187 -12.42 4.01 -11.06
N LYS A 188 -12.54 4.02 -12.38
CA LYS A 188 -11.67 4.79 -13.25
C LYS A 188 -12.20 6.24 -13.32
N ILE A 189 -11.37 7.22 -12.96
CA ILE A 189 -11.76 8.64 -12.96
C ILE A 189 -11.38 9.29 -14.30
N SER A 190 -10.18 9.00 -14.78
CA SER A 190 -9.63 9.51 -16.04
C SER A 190 -8.81 8.43 -16.73
N GLU A 191 -8.18 8.75 -17.86
CA GLU A 191 -7.35 7.79 -18.62
C GLU A 191 -6.27 7.12 -17.74
N ASN A 192 -5.67 7.90 -16.82
CA ASN A 192 -4.53 7.45 -16.02
C ASN A 192 -4.76 7.56 -14.50
N GLU A 193 -5.99 7.73 -14.05
CA GLU A 193 -6.30 7.92 -12.64
C GLU A 193 -7.44 7.01 -12.20
N TRP A 194 -7.22 6.32 -11.10
CA TRP A 194 -8.15 5.38 -10.50
C TRP A 194 -8.46 5.77 -9.07
N ARG A 195 -9.62 5.34 -8.57
CA ARG A 195 -10.10 5.69 -7.23
C ARG A 195 -10.83 4.54 -6.58
N ILE A 196 -10.59 4.37 -5.29
CA ILE A 196 -11.48 3.64 -4.39
C ILE A 196 -12.21 4.67 -3.52
N ARG A 197 -13.54 4.66 -3.60
CA ARG A 197 -14.39 5.52 -2.81
C ARG A 197 -15.57 4.73 -2.25
N PHE A 198 -15.77 4.80 -0.94
CA PHE A 198 -16.92 4.15 -0.33
C PHE A 198 -17.38 4.82 0.96
N HIS A 199 -18.65 4.66 1.25
CA HIS A 199 -19.26 5.14 2.46
C HIS A 199 -19.37 3.99 3.46
N ASN A 200 -18.61 4.07 4.55
CA ASN A 200 -18.70 3.14 5.67
C ASN A 200 -18.21 3.79 6.95
N LYS A 201 -19.17 4.07 7.84
CA LYS A 201 -18.92 4.74 9.13
C LYS A 201 -17.99 3.93 10.02
N VAL A 202 -18.14 2.61 10.03
CA VAL A 202 -17.35 1.73 10.90
C VAL A 202 -15.88 1.77 10.45
N PHE A 203 -15.62 1.56 9.16
CA PHE A 203 -14.26 1.63 8.60
C PHE A 203 -13.60 2.99 8.87
N ALA A 204 -14.33 4.07 8.60
CA ALA A 204 -13.82 5.42 8.86
C ALA A 204 -13.45 5.61 10.34
N ARG A 205 -14.28 5.13 11.25
CA ARG A 205 -14.02 5.22 12.69
C ARG A 205 -12.83 4.37 13.14
N TYR A 206 -12.61 3.19 12.57
CA TYR A 206 -11.38 2.43 12.83
C TYR A 206 -10.15 3.30 12.59
N LEU A 207 -10.10 3.97 11.44
CA LEU A 207 -8.95 4.81 11.11
C LEU A 207 -8.86 6.07 12.00
N ILE A 208 -9.97 6.72 12.27
CA ILE A 208 -9.98 7.94 13.10
C ILE A 208 -9.68 7.62 14.57
N ARG A 209 -10.30 6.57 15.14
CA ARG A 209 -10.23 6.32 16.59
C ARG A 209 -9.01 5.55 17.04
N PHE A 210 -8.52 4.61 16.22
CA PHE A 210 -7.36 3.79 16.60
C PHE A 210 -6.05 4.33 16.05
N PHE A 211 -6.09 4.93 14.86
CA PHE A 211 -4.89 5.51 14.26
C PHE A 211 -4.78 7.03 14.45
N GLY A 212 -5.81 7.68 15.02
CA GLY A 212 -5.76 9.10 15.31
C GLY A 212 -5.79 10.01 14.09
N PHE A 213 -6.27 9.51 12.94
CA PHE A 213 -6.30 10.32 11.72
C PHE A 213 -7.32 11.44 11.83
N PRO A 214 -6.96 12.68 11.42
CA PRO A 214 -7.89 13.77 11.37
C PRO A 214 -8.94 13.56 10.27
N SER A 215 -10.18 13.98 10.54
CA SER A 215 -11.20 14.08 9.51
C SER A 215 -10.93 15.30 8.62
N GLY A 216 -10.87 15.11 7.31
CA GLY A 216 -10.62 16.18 6.35
C GLY A 216 -9.15 16.33 5.92
N CYS A 217 -8.69 17.56 5.78
CA CYS A 217 -7.33 17.85 5.31
C CYS A 217 -6.28 17.45 6.34
N LYS A 218 -5.32 16.60 5.92
CA LYS A 218 -4.27 16.04 6.78
C LYS A 218 -2.85 16.46 6.37
N GLN A 219 -2.69 17.14 5.27
CA GLN A 219 -1.43 17.35 4.55
C GLN A 219 -0.24 17.79 5.41
N TYR A 220 -0.48 18.67 6.40
CA TYR A 220 0.57 19.20 7.28
C TYR A 220 0.67 18.50 8.62
N THR A 221 -0.33 17.73 9.01
CA THR A 221 -0.45 17.12 10.35
C THR A 221 -0.25 15.61 10.36
N VAL A 222 0.02 15.04 9.21
CA VAL A 222 0.23 13.62 9.05
C VAL A 222 1.52 13.17 9.73
N ILE A 223 1.38 12.18 10.60
CA ILE A 223 2.48 11.51 11.29
C ILE A 223 2.21 10.00 11.31
N GLU A 224 3.23 9.20 11.66
CA GLU A 224 3.00 7.80 12.01
C GLU A 224 2.08 7.72 13.22
N PRO A 225 0.96 6.98 13.16
CA PRO A 225 0.06 6.82 14.29
C PRO A 225 0.77 6.30 15.54
N GLU A 226 0.43 6.83 16.71
CA GLU A 226 1.06 6.46 17.97
C GLU A 226 0.97 4.95 18.25
N ILE A 227 -0.19 4.34 17.96
CA ILE A 227 -0.40 2.91 18.12
C ILE A 227 0.56 2.07 17.25
N VAL A 228 0.96 2.57 16.07
CA VAL A 228 1.92 1.91 15.18
C VAL A 228 3.35 2.19 15.66
N ARG A 229 3.64 3.43 16.03
CA ARG A 229 4.96 3.85 16.53
C ARG A 229 5.41 3.06 17.76
N ASN A 230 4.47 2.76 18.66
CA ASN A 230 4.69 2.01 19.89
C ASN A 230 4.61 0.48 19.69
N ALA A 231 4.31 0.02 18.48
CA ALA A 231 4.20 -1.40 18.15
C ALA A 231 5.56 -2.02 17.78
N SER A 232 5.54 -3.33 17.56
CA SER A 232 6.74 -4.06 17.11
C SER A 232 7.28 -3.54 15.77
N PRO A 233 8.57 -3.73 15.47
CA PRO A 233 9.17 -3.35 14.19
C PRO A 233 8.43 -3.91 12.96
N GLY A 234 7.78 -5.09 13.10
CA GLY A 234 6.97 -5.70 12.04
C GLY A 234 5.76 -4.86 11.65
N PHE A 235 5.02 -4.33 12.63
CA PHE A 235 3.88 -3.44 12.39
C PHE A 235 4.31 -2.09 11.80
N ARG A 236 5.42 -1.52 12.30
CA ARG A 236 6.00 -0.30 11.72
C ARG A 236 6.45 -0.52 10.27
N LYS A 237 7.07 -1.68 9.97
CA LYS A 237 7.42 -2.07 8.59
C LYS A 237 6.18 -2.16 7.69
N ALA A 238 5.11 -2.79 8.17
CA ALA A 238 3.86 -2.89 7.42
C ALA A 238 3.24 -1.51 7.12
N PHE A 239 3.26 -0.59 8.08
CA PHE A 239 2.85 0.80 7.87
C PHE A 239 3.70 1.49 6.81
N ALA A 240 5.03 1.41 6.91
CA ALA A 240 5.94 1.99 5.94
C ALA A 240 5.76 1.39 4.54
N LEU A 241 5.49 0.07 4.43
CA LEU A 241 5.16 -0.59 3.17
C LEU A 241 3.91 0.01 2.53
N GLY A 242 2.84 0.18 3.30
CA GLY A 242 1.62 0.83 2.81
C GLY A 242 1.89 2.25 2.32
N ALA A 243 2.60 3.06 3.09
CA ALA A 243 2.95 4.44 2.75
C ALA A 243 3.81 4.52 1.49
N LEU A 244 4.89 3.76 1.40
CA LEU A 244 5.83 3.79 0.28
C LEU A 244 5.20 3.22 -1.01
N THR A 245 4.31 2.24 -0.91
CA THR A 245 3.59 1.71 -2.06
C THR A 245 2.78 2.82 -2.76
N PHE A 246 2.18 3.73 -2.01
CA PHE A 246 1.38 4.81 -2.58
C PHE A 246 2.22 6.05 -2.90
N GLU A 247 3.00 6.57 -1.99
CA GLU A 247 3.67 7.87 -2.14
C GLU A 247 5.04 7.81 -2.83
N ALA A 248 5.85 6.74 -2.64
CA ALA A 248 7.20 6.75 -3.17
C ALA A 248 7.26 6.67 -4.70
N GLY A 249 8.13 7.46 -5.31
CA GLY A 249 8.51 7.37 -6.71
C GLY A 249 9.73 6.48 -6.94
N ILE A 250 9.82 5.85 -8.10
CA ILE A 250 11.02 5.13 -8.54
C ILE A 250 11.51 5.75 -9.85
N GLY A 251 12.63 6.46 -9.76
CA GLY A 251 13.23 7.15 -10.88
C GLY A 251 13.94 6.23 -11.87
N MET A 252 14.34 6.78 -13.04
CA MET A 252 14.98 6.04 -14.12
C MET A 252 16.32 5.37 -13.73
N LYS A 253 17.01 5.89 -12.71
CA LYS A 253 18.23 5.29 -12.15
C LYS A 253 17.95 4.30 -11.02
N HIS A 254 16.71 3.81 -10.91
CA HIS A 254 16.25 3.00 -9.81
C HIS A 254 16.43 3.65 -8.43
N GLN A 255 16.50 4.96 -8.43
CA GLN A 255 16.53 5.76 -7.22
C GLN A 255 15.12 5.85 -6.68
N ILE A 256 14.95 5.50 -5.41
CA ILE A 256 13.66 5.63 -4.73
C ILE A 256 13.61 7.03 -4.15
N GLU A 257 12.47 7.67 -4.30
CA GLU A 257 12.21 9.02 -3.80
C GLU A 257 10.85 9.07 -3.10
N PHE A 258 10.84 9.57 -1.89
CA PHE A 258 9.65 9.78 -1.07
C PHE A 258 9.59 11.25 -0.67
N CYS A 259 8.58 11.97 -1.16
CA CYS A 259 8.44 13.41 -0.99
C CYS A 259 7.12 13.73 -0.32
N VAL A 260 7.16 14.31 0.87
CA VAL A 260 5.98 14.63 1.68
C VAL A 260 6.08 16.01 2.30
N VAL A 261 4.93 16.61 2.57
CA VAL A 261 4.86 17.93 3.21
C VAL A 261 5.19 17.83 4.71
N SER A 262 4.80 16.74 5.36
CA SER A 262 5.06 16.52 6.79
C SER A 262 6.48 16.02 7.04
N LYS A 263 7.26 16.80 7.82
CA LYS A 263 8.59 16.40 8.29
C LYS A 263 8.51 15.15 9.16
N ASP A 264 7.57 15.13 10.11
CA ASP A 264 7.45 14.04 11.08
C ASP A 264 7.08 12.72 10.40
N PHE A 265 6.26 12.77 9.34
CA PHE A 265 5.96 11.59 8.55
C PHE A 265 7.19 11.09 7.79
N ARG A 266 7.98 11.99 7.15
CA ARG A 266 9.23 11.61 6.53
C ARG A 266 10.20 10.98 7.53
N ASP A 267 10.33 11.59 8.73
CA ASP A 267 11.27 11.14 9.76
C ASP A 267 10.85 9.75 10.30
N SER A 268 9.57 9.49 10.49
CA SER A 268 9.10 8.16 10.93
C SER A 268 9.37 7.07 9.90
N ILE A 269 9.20 7.34 8.61
CA ILE A 269 9.59 6.39 7.55
C ILE A 269 11.11 6.18 7.55
N SER A 270 11.89 7.25 7.75
CA SER A 270 13.35 7.17 7.86
C SER A 270 13.79 6.27 9.02
N GLU A 271 13.19 6.42 10.20
CA GLU A 271 13.46 5.57 11.36
C GLU A 271 13.20 4.09 11.05
N VAL A 272 12.05 3.77 10.44
CA VAL A 272 11.71 2.40 10.07
C VAL A 272 12.75 1.82 9.10
N LEU A 273 13.15 2.58 8.08
CA LEU A 273 14.17 2.16 7.13
C LEU A 273 15.53 1.93 7.83
N GLN A 274 15.92 2.76 8.80
CA GLN A 274 17.12 2.57 9.61
C GLN A 274 17.06 1.29 10.44
N MET A 275 15.94 1.01 11.11
CA MET A 275 15.74 -0.24 11.86
C MET A 275 15.99 -1.49 10.99
N HIS A 276 15.72 -1.41 9.69
CA HIS A 276 15.92 -2.48 8.72
C HIS A 276 17.25 -2.37 7.94
N ASN A 277 18.19 -1.52 8.39
CA ASN A 277 19.49 -1.32 7.77
C ASN A 277 19.40 -0.94 6.28
N ILE A 278 18.42 -0.09 5.94
CA ILE A 278 18.25 0.44 4.59
C ILE A 278 18.90 1.80 4.49
N ARG A 279 19.88 1.91 3.59
CA ARG A 279 20.60 3.16 3.34
C ARG A 279 19.73 4.16 2.58
N HIS A 280 19.62 5.36 3.09
CA HIS A 280 18.87 6.46 2.48
C HIS A 280 19.41 7.80 2.96
N ASN A 281 18.96 8.88 2.33
CA ASN A 281 19.28 10.26 2.69
C ASN A 281 18.00 11.03 2.95
N CYS A 282 18.08 12.06 3.78
CA CYS A 282 16.97 12.96 4.08
C CYS A 282 17.40 14.41 3.91
N MET A 283 16.54 15.23 3.30
CA MET A 283 16.76 16.69 3.23
C MET A 283 15.42 17.43 3.17
N GLN A 284 15.47 18.72 3.40
CA GLN A 284 14.41 19.63 3.04
C GLN A 284 14.60 20.06 1.58
N SER A 285 13.48 20.21 0.84
CA SER A 285 13.53 20.77 -0.51
C SER A 285 14.14 22.18 -0.48
N PRO A 286 14.91 22.59 -1.50
CA PRO A 286 15.42 23.97 -1.62
C PRO A 286 14.32 25.03 -1.58
N SER A 287 13.12 24.71 -2.03
CA SER A 287 11.94 25.60 -1.95
C SER A 287 11.26 25.59 -0.57
N ASN A 288 11.73 24.80 0.38
CA ASN A 288 11.13 24.56 1.69
C ASN A 288 9.66 24.08 1.66
N SER A 289 9.17 23.63 0.51
CA SER A 289 7.78 23.26 0.31
C SER A 289 7.46 21.80 0.67
N TYR A 290 8.47 20.95 0.71
CA TYR A 290 8.34 19.53 1.07
C TYR A 290 9.61 18.94 1.65
N TRP A 291 9.47 17.79 2.32
CA TRP A 291 10.57 17.00 2.87
C TRP A 291 10.81 15.79 1.99
N ARG A 292 12.07 15.50 1.71
CA ARG A 292 12.50 14.44 0.81
C ARG A 292 13.31 13.40 1.56
N LEU A 293 13.00 12.13 1.28
CA LEU A 293 13.81 10.97 1.60
C LEU A 293 14.13 10.26 0.29
N TRP A 294 15.38 9.88 0.06
CA TRP A 294 15.74 9.18 -1.16
C TRP A 294 16.84 8.16 -0.94
N SER A 295 16.84 7.10 -1.77
CA SER A 295 17.98 6.21 -1.89
C SER A 295 19.03 6.82 -2.82
N ASN A 296 20.30 6.46 -2.61
CA ASN A 296 21.31 6.60 -3.67
C ASN A 296 20.99 5.65 -4.83
N THR A 297 21.78 5.70 -5.90
CA THR A 297 21.70 4.67 -6.94
C THR A 297 21.88 3.31 -6.29
N LEU A 298 20.85 2.47 -6.36
CA LEU A 298 20.82 1.18 -5.67
C LEU A 298 21.79 0.20 -6.31
N ASN A 299 22.57 -0.48 -5.50
CA ASN A 299 23.19 -1.74 -5.89
C ASN A 299 22.16 -2.88 -5.72
N LYS A 300 22.51 -4.10 -6.13
CA LYS A 300 21.62 -5.25 -6.07
C LYS A 300 21.11 -5.55 -4.63
N ASP A 301 22.01 -5.51 -3.66
CA ASP A 301 21.69 -5.85 -2.26
C ASP A 301 20.77 -4.82 -1.63
N ASP A 302 21.01 -3.53 -1.90
CA ASP A 302 20.14 -2.46 -1.44
C ASP A 302 18.76 -2.54 -2.13
N ALA A 303 18.70 -2.88 -3.42
CA ALA A 303 17.46 -3.05 -4.15
C ALA A 303 16.61 -4.21 -3.60
N ILE A 304 17.24 -5.33 -3.21
CA ILE A 304 16.56 -6.47 -2.55
C ILE A 304 15.93 -6.02 -1.23
N LYS A 305 16.66 -5.27 -0.40
CA LYS A 305 16.13 -4.76 0.87
C LYS A 305 14.96 -3.81 0.67
N TRP A 306 15.09 -2.88 -0.27
CA TRP A 306 14.01 -1.95 -0.59
C TRP A 306 12.77 -2.65 -1.16
N LEU A 307 12.94 -3.76 -1.89
CA LEU A 307 11.83 -4.53 -2.47
C LEU A 307 10.85 -5.01 -1.39
N GLU A 308 11.32 -5.28 -0.18
CA GLU A 308 10.50 -5.70 0.96
C GLU A 308 9.57 -4.58 1.50
N PHE A 309 9.78 -3.35 1.07
CA PHE A 309 8.97 -2.18 1.46
C PHE A 309 7.95 -1.76 0.41
N PHE A 310 7.75 -2.58 -0.63
CA PHE A 310 6.72 -2.37 -1.63
C PHE A 310 5.82 -3.60 -1.72
N GLU A 311 4.52 -3.38 -1.83
CA GLU A 311 3.59 -4.49 -1.96
C GLU A 311 3.87 -5.27 -3.24
N PRO A 312 3.99 -6.62 -3.15
CA PRO A 312 4.24 -7.48 -4.29
C PRO A 312 3.23 -7.28 -5.43
N LYS A 313 3.70 -7.38 -6.67
CA LYS A 313 2.91 -7.22 -7.91
C LYS A 313 2.41 -5.79 -8.19
N THR A 314 2.81 -4.80 -7.40
CA THR A 314 2.58 -3.39 -7.74
C THR A 314 3.61 -2.91 -8.78
N GLU A 315 3.32 -1.81 -9.46
CA GLU A 315 4.24 -1.29 -10.47
C GLU A 315 5.59 -0.88 -9.90
N LYS A 316 5.59 -0.28 -8.71
CA LYS A 316 6.83 0.11 -8.03
C LYS A 316 7.66 -1.10 -7.65
N TRP A 317 7.02 -2.17 -7.18
CA TRP A 317 7.67 -3.45 -6.89
C TRP A 317 8.30 -4.06 -8.14
N HIS A 318 7.57 -4.06 -9.27
CA HIS A 318 8.12 -4.53 -10.56
C HIS A 318 9.30 -3.69 -11.02
N LYS A 319 9.21 -2.36 -10.94
CA LYS A 319 10.33 -1.46 -11.28
C LYS A 319 11.59 -1.77 -10.46
N LEU A 320 11.46 -2.03 -9.16
CA LEU A 320 12.59 -2.43 -8.31
C LEU A 320 13.09 -3.82 -8.64
N LYS A 321 12.21 -4.77 -8.85
CA LYS A 321 12.56 -6.13 -9.24
C LYS A 321 13.34 -6.14 -10.55
N ASP A 322 12.93 -5.35 -11.54
CA ASP A 322 13.68 -5.17 -12.79
C ASP A 322 15.10 -4.64 -12.54
N SER A 323 15.28 -3.75 -11.54
CA SER A 323 16.59 -3.25 -11.14
C SER A 323 17.49 -4.36 -10.65
N ILE A 324 16.96 -5.29 -9.85
CA ILE A 324 17.70 -6.43 -9.32
C ILE A 324 18.20 -7.33 -10.46
N TYR A 325 17.34 -7.63 -11.43
CA TYR A 325 17.74 -8.41 -12.61
C TYR A 325 18.74 -7.67 -13.49
N GLY A 326 18.59 -6.35 -13.65
CA GLY A 326 19.54 -5.52 -14.39
C GLY A 326 20.92 -5.41 -13.73
N PHE A 327 21.04 -5.68 -12.43
CA PHE A 327 22.31 -5.76 -11.71
C PHE A 327 22.98 -7.13 -11.80
N SER A 328 22.25 -8.18 -12.20
CA SER A 328 22.86 -9.49 -12.41
C SER A 328 23.92 -9.39 -13.49
N LYS A 329 25.12 -9.88 -13.19
CA LYS A 329 26.24 -9.95 -14.14
C LYS A 329 25.76 -10.67 -15.39
N LYS A 330 26.04 -10.07 -16.57
CA LYS A 330 25.85 -10.65 -17.90
C LYS A 330 24.86 -11.80 -17.92
N VAL A 331 23.67 -11.55 -18.39
CA VAL A 331 22.72 -12.60 -18.68
C VAL A 331 23.32 -13.48 -19.74
N HIS A 332 23.80 -14.64 -19.38
CA HIS A 332 24.49 -15.57 -20.29
C HIS A 332 23.53 -16.54 -20.99
N SER A 333 22.23 -16.51 -20.64
CA SER A 333 21.25 -17.40 -21.23
C SER A 333 20.13 -16.62 -21.94
N PHE A 334 19.59 -17.22 -22.96
CA PHE A 334 18.41 -16.73 -23.68
C PHE A 334 17.22 -16.54 -22.72
N GLU A 335 16.98 -17.50 -21.82
CA GLU A 335 15.88 -17.47 -20.85
C GLU A 335 15.98 -16.27 -19.89
N GLY A 336 17.18 -15.94 -19.43
CA GLY A 336 17.39 -14.77 -18.56
C GLY A 336 17.14 -13.45 -19.30
N ALA A 337 17.51 -13.35 -20.58
CA ALA A 337 17.27 -12.19 -21.41
C ALA A 337 15.77 -12.07 -21.75
N GLN A 338 15.08 -13.17 -22.04
CA GLN A 338 13.64 -13.22 -22.26
C GLN A 338 12.88 -12.80 -21.00
N ALA A 339 13.30 -13.27 -19.81
CA ALA A 339 12.69 -12.87 -18.54
C ALA A 339 12.80 -11.36 -18.30
N ILE A 340 13.90 -10.72 -18.67
CA ILE A 340 14.04 -9.25 -18.59
C ILE A 340 13.10 -8.56 -19.58
N LEU A 341 12.99 -9.06 -20.79
CA LEU A 341 12.09 -8.52 -21.81
C LEU A 341 10.63 -8.64 -21.36
N ASP A 342 10.22 -9.78 -20.86
CA ASP A 342 8.86 -10.03 -20.38
C ASP A 342 8.51 -9.09 -19.21
N LEU A 343 9.44 -8.86 -18.28
CA LEU A 343 9.26 -7.92 -17.18
C LEU A 343 9.13 -6.46 -17.66
N VAL A 344 9.92 -6.05 -18.65
CA VAL A 344 9.87 -4.69 -19.19
C VAL A 344 8.65 -4.50 -20.09
N TYR A 345 8.21 -5.56 -20.77
CA TYR A 345 7.07 -5.53 -21.67
C TYR A 345 5.72 -5.38 -20.96
N GLN A 346 5.60 -5.87 -19.72
CA GLN A 346 4.42 -5.71 -18.87
C GLN A 346 4.14 -4.24 -18.47
N LYS A 347 5.05 -3.31 -18.77
CA LYS A 347 4.87 -1.89 -18.47
C LYS A 347 4.22 -1.17 -19.64
N GLN A 348 2.98 -0.77 -19.48
CA GLN A 348 2.37 0.25 -20.34
C GLN A 348 3.09 1.58 -20.08
N SER A 349 4.00 1.93 -20.98
CA SER A 349 4.71 3.19 -20.93
C SER A 349 3.86 4.27 -21.60
N SER A 350 3.66 5.40 -20.93
CA SER A 350 3.17 6.64 -21.56
C SER A 350 4.19 7.23 -22.55
N SER A 351 5.32 6.56 -22.76
CA SER A 351 6.36 6.97 -23.68
C SER A 351 5.93 6.75 -25.12
N LYS A 352 6.25 7.70 -26.01
CA LYS A 352 6.05 7.60 -27.46
C LYS A 352 6.82 6.43 -28.09
N ILE A 353 7.84 5.91 -27.41
CA ILE A 353 8.59 4.72 -27.78
C ILE A 353 8.58 3.69 -26.66
N ILE A 354 8.54 2.43 -27.00
CA ILE A 354 8.65 1.29 -26.09
C ILE A 354 9.89 0.46 -26.40
N LEU A 355 10.27 -0.44 -25.49
CA LEU A 355 11.46 -1.29 -25.67
C LEU A 355 11.44 -2.05 -27.00
N THR A 356 10.28 -2.58 -27.40
CA THR A 356 10.11 -3.30 -28.66
C THR A 356 10.46 -2.45 -29.88
N ASP A 357 10.11 -1.16 -29.86
CA ASP A 357 10.45 -0.27 -30.99
C ASP A 357 11.96 -0.12 -31.14
N VAL A 358 12.67 0.00 -30.02
CA VAL A 358 14.15 0.10 -30.02
C VAL A 358 14.78 -1.21 -30.47
N LEU A 359 14.24 -2.34 -30.02
CA LEU A 359 14.71 -3.66 -30.40
C LEU A 359 14.54 -3.93 -31.89
N LEU A 360 13.34 -3.62 -32.42
CA LEU A 360 13.07 -3.75 -33.87
C LEU A 360 13.96 -2.84 -34.70
N ALA A 361 14.18 -1.59 -34.27
CA ALA A 361 15.08 -0.67 -34.93
C ALA A 361 16.51 -1.21 -34.98
N LEU A 362 17.02 -1.74 -33.87
CA LEU A 362 18.35 -2.34 -33.79
C LEU A 362 18.47 -3.61 -34.64
N ARG A 363 17.43 -4.44 -34.68
CA ARG A 363 17.38 -5.65 -35.52
C ARG A 363 17.42 -5.29 -37.01
N GLU A 364 16.68 -4.26 -37.42
CA GLU A 364 16.66 -3.78 -38.81
C GLU A 364 17.97 -3.12 -39.20
N LEU A 365 18.55 -2.32 -38.30
CA LEU A 365 19.82 -1.60 -38.56
C LEU A 365 21.05 -2.46 -38.35
N LYS A 366 20.93 -3.63 -37.69
CA LYS A 366 22.00 -4.56 -37.26
C LYS A 366 23.04 -3.89 -36.35
N GLN A 367 23.55 -2.75 -36.76
CA GLN A 367 24.47 -1.89 -36.00
C GLN A 367 24.14 -0.42 -36.27
N ALA A 368 24.06 0.38 -35.22
CA ALA A 368 23.72 1.79 -35.37
C ALA A 368 24.25 2.62 -34.18
N CYS A 369 24.65 3.85 -34.45
CA CYS A 369 24.87 4.81 -33.38
C CYS A 369 23.51 5.38 -32.90
N ARG A 370 23.52 5.99 -31.74
CA ARG A 370 22.29 6.55 -31.14
C ARG A 370 21.54 7.49 -32.09
N TYR A 371 22.24 8.27 -32.89
CA TYR A 371 21.62 9.18 -33.84
C TYR A 371 20.86 8.43 -34.96
N GLU A 372 21.42 7.35 -35.48
CA GLU A 372 20.79 6.52 -36.51
C GLU A 372 19.53 5.82 -35.97
N ILE A 373 19.59 5.29 -34.75
CA ILE A 373 18.41 4.71 -34.05
C ILE A 373 17.31 5.76 -33.90
N VAL A 374 17.68 6.97 -33.50
CA VAL A 374 16.75 8.09 -33.36
C VAL A 374 16.09 8.44 -34.68
N SER A 375 16.90 8.62 -35.73
CA SER A 375 16.38 8.96 -37.06
C SER A 375 15.45 7.87 -37.60
N HIS A 376 15.78 6.61 -37.38
CA HIS A 376 14.94 5.47 -37.75
C HIS A 376 13.58 5.48 -36.99
N LEU A 377 13.62 5.70 -35.68
CA LEU A 377 12.41 5.75 -34.86
C LEU A 377 11.51 6.97 -35.19
N ILE A 378 12.11 8.12 -35.45
CA ILE A 378 11.37 9.32 -35.90
C ILE A 378 10.60 9.02 -37.19
N ASN A 379 11.29 8.47 -38.19
CA ASN A 379 10.69 8.16 -39.47
C ASN A 379 9.60 7.07 -39.38
N LYS A 380 9.87 6.00 -38.63
CA LYS A 380 8.95 4.85 -38.51
C LYS A 380 7.69 5.17 -37.66
N LYS A 381 7.80 6.07 -36.70
CA LYS A 381 6.73 6.42 -35.77
C LYS A 381 6.15 7.83 -35.96
N ASN A 382 6.54 8.55 -36.98
CA ASN A 382 6.14 9.94 -37.26
C ASN A 382 6.32 10.84 -36.01
N LEU A 383 7.47 10.74 -35.34
CA LEU A 383 7.78 11.57 -34.18
C LEU A 383 8.30 12.93 -34.65
N GLU A 384 7.77 14.02 -34.09
CA GLU A 384 8.05 15.38 -34.56
C GLU A 384 9.51 15.83 -34.38
N SER A 385 10.24 15.35 -33.37
CA SER A 385 11.65 15.68 -33.16
C SER A 385 12.31 14.82 -32.10
N TYR A 386 13.66 14.85 -32.05
CA TYR A 386 14.44 14.30 -30.97
C TYR A 386 14.49 15.25 -29.77
N GLY A 387 13.68 15.00 -28.79
CA GLY A 387 13.66 15.79 -27.55
C GLY A 387 12.64 15.30 -26.53
N GLY A 388 12.71 15.83 -25.35
CA GLY A 388 11.76 15.53 -24.30
C GLY A 388 11.85 14.13 -23.69
N LYS A 389 10.74 13.65 -23.14
CA LYS A 389 10.67 12.43 -22.32
C LYS A 389 11.09 11.16 -23.06
N TRP A 390 10.85 11.03 -24.35
CA TRP A 390 11.18 9.81 -25.10
C TRP A 390 12.69 9.61 -25.36
N ALA A 391 13.47 10.69 -25.42
CA ALA A 391 14.93 10.60 -25.54
C ALA A 391 15.58 9.94 -24.31
N HIS A 392 15.01 10.16 -23.14
CA HIS A 392 15.40 9.49 -21.91
C HIS A 392 15.02 8.00 -21.94
N SER A 393 13.83 7.68 -22.44
CA SER A 393 13.37 6.31 -22.60
C SER A 393 14.29 5.52 -23.53
N LEU A 394 14.74 6.10 -24.65
CA LEU A 394 15.69 5.44 -25.54
C LEU A 394 16.99 5.07 -24.82
N LYS A 395 17.58 6.00 -24.08
CA LYS A 395 18.79 5.72 -23.30
C LYS A 395 18.57 4.58 -22.31
N TYR A 396 17.46 4.62 -21.61
CA TYR A 396 17.08 3.59 -20.65
C TYR A 396 16.95 2.21 -21.32
N TYR A 397 16.26 2.12 -22.45
CA TYR A 397 16.10 0.87 -23.19
C TYR A 397 17.43 0.33 -23.75
N LEU A 398 18.29 1.20 -24.28
CA LEU A 398 19.63 0.79 -24.74
C LEU A 398 20.48 0.24 -23.57
N ASP A 399 20.39 0.85 -22.39
CA ASP A 399 21.09 0.36 -21.19
C ASP A 399 20.54 -1.00 -20.72
N ILE A 400 19.23 -1.23 -20.78
CA ILE A 400 18.62 -2.54 -20.49
C ILE A 400 19.12 -3.58 -21.48
N LEU A 401 19.01 -3.32 -22.78
CA LEU A 401 19.42 -4.25 -23.82
C LEU A 401 20.91 -4.60 -23.72
N ARG A 402 21.76 -3.63 -23.39
CA ARG A 402 23.17 -3.87 -23.13
C ARG A 402 23.41 -4.74 -21.90
N LYS A 403 22.73 -4.49 -20.80
CA LYS A 403 22.83 -5.29 -19.57
C LYS A 403 22.34 -6.71 -19.77
N ALA A 404 21.31 -6.89 -20.59
CA ALA A 404 20.78 -8.19 -20.97
C ALA A 404 21.65 -8.91 -22.01
N ASN A 405 22.76 -8.31 -22.44
CA ASN A 405 23.66 -8.83 -23.48
C ASN A 405 23.00 -9.05 -24.86
N ILE A 406 21.90 -8.32 -25.11
CA ILE A 406 21.17 -8.34 -26.38
C ILE A 406 21.90 -7.49 -27.42
N ILE A 407 22.55 -6.44 -26.96
CA ILE A 407 23.39 -5.57 -27.74
C ILE A 407 24.77 -5.45 -27.11
N SER A 408 25.80 -5.35 -27.95
CA SER A 408 27.13 -4.91 -27.58
C SER A 408 27.31 -3.44 -27.91
N VAL A 409 28.27 -2.79 -27.27
CA VAL A 409 28.59 -1.38 -27.53
C VAL A 409 30.07 -1.27 -27.91
N GLU A 410 30.33 -0.76 -29.12
CA GLU A 410 31.65 -0.48 -29.63
C GLU A 410 31.88 1.03 -29.74
N ARG A 411 33.08 1.48 -29.48
CA ARG A 411 33.46 2.87 -29.72
C ARG A 411 34.15 2.96 -31.10
N ARG A 412 33.53 3.71 -32.01
CA ARG A 412 34.09 3.91 -33.37
C ARG A 412 34.37 5.38 -33.62
N ILE A 413 35.43 5.62 -34.43
CA ILE A 413 35.84 6.95 -34.85
C ILE A 413 35.08 7.29 -36.14
N PHE A 414 34.23 8.32 -36.11
CA PHE A 414 33.39 8.77 -37.23
C PHE A 414 33.94 9.96 -38.00
N GLY A 415 35.12 10.44 -37.67
CA GLY A 415 35.78 11.54 -38.37
C GLY A 415 36.66 12.38 -37.45
N LYS A 416 37.37 13.32 -38.04
CA LYS A 416 38.19 14.33 -37.34
C LYS A 416 37.56 15.71 -37.56
N LYS A 417 37.19 16.42 -36.53
CA LYS A 417 36.90 17.85 -36.60
C LYS A 417 38.21 18.61 -36.51
N LYS A 418 38.45 19.60 -37.42
CA LYS A 418 39.69 20.39 -37.48
C LYS A 418 40.08 21.09 -36.17
N SER A 419 39.13 21.26 -35.23
CA SER A 419 39.36 21.97 -33.97
C SER A 419 39.22 21.14 -32.68
N PHE A 420 38.73 19.88 -32.73
CA PHE A 420 38.35 19.12 -31.53
C PHE A 420 38.80 17.64 -31.52
N GLY A 421 39.71 17.21 -32.37
CA GLY A 421 40.14 15.82 -32.39
C GLY A 421 39.13 14.85 -33.01
N SER A 422 39.31 13.56 -32.76
CA SER A 422 38.48 12.49 -33.34
C SER A 422 37.07 12.47 -32.74
N ILE A 423 36.02 12.39 -33.58
CA ILE A 423 34.64 12.20 -33.13
C ILE A 423 34.46 10.71 -32.86
N VAL A 424 34.42 10.35 -31.58
CA VAL A 424 34.16 8.96 -31.16
C VAL A 424 32.66 8.84 -30.83
N ARG A 425 32.01 7.84 -31.39
CA ARG A 425 30.60 7.52 -31.07
C ARG A 425 30.49 6.08 -30.59
N GLU A 426 29.52 5.86 -29.71
CA GLU A 426 29.07 4.53 -29.32
C GLU A 426 28.20 3.96 -30.45
N VAL A 427 28.54 2.77 -30.92
CA VAL A 427 27.77 1.99 -31.90
C VAL A 427 27.20 0.80 -31.16
N TYR A 428 25.91 0.66 -31.23
CA TYR A 428 25.15 -0.45 -30.65
C TYR A 428 25.01 -1.53 -31.72
N CYS A 429 25.56 -2.70 -31.44
CA CYS A 429 25.55 -3.84 -32.33
C CYS A 429 24.59 -4.89 -31.79
N PHE A 430 23.62 -5.31 -32.60
CA PHE A 430 22.70 -6.38 -32.25
C PHE A 430 23.44 -7.72 -32.19
N ASN A 431 23.19 -8.54 -31.17
CA ASN A 431 23.82 -9.84 -31.05
C ASN A 431 23.07 -10.86 -31.92
N GLU A 432 23.64 -11.24 -33.07
CA GLU A 432 23.00 -12.13 -34.05
C GLU A 432 22.75 -13.56 -33.56
N ASN A 433 23.40 -13.99 -32.47
CA ASN A 433 23.19 -15.30 -31.87
C ASN A 433 21.83 -15.44 -31.16
N ILE A 434 21.00 -14.41 -31.24
CA ILE A 434 19.67 -14.35 -30.59
C ILE A 434 18.56 -14.38 -31.65
N SER A 435 18.74 -15.18 -32.70
CA SER A 435 17.79 -15.28 -33.82
C SER A 435 16.41 -15.85 -33.46
N GLU A 436 16.26 -16.49 -32.30
CA GLU A 436 15.05 -17.18 -31.86
C GLU A 436 14.17 -16.35 -30.90
N TRP A 437 14.45 -15.08 -30.76
CA TRP A 437 13.67 -14.22 -29.86
C TRP A 437 12.23 -14.05 -30.30
N ARG A 438 11.31 -14.54 -29.50
CA ARG A 438 9.89 -14.22 -29.63
C ARG A 438 9.63 -12.89 -28.93
N LEU A 439 9.33 -11.85 -29.73
CA LEU A 439 8.75 -10.64 -29.17
C LEU A 439 7.32 -10.99 -28.73
N PRO A 440 6.91 -10.64 -27.49
CA PRO A 440 5.54 -10.82 -27.06
C PRO A 440 4.61 -10.11 -28.05
N GLU A 441 3.57 -10.78 -28.52
CA GLU A 441 2.57 -10.17 -29.40
C GLU A 441 1.83 -9.07 -28.63
N ARG A 442 1.63 -7.94 -29.28
CA ARG A 442 1.06 -6.72 -28.70
C ARG A 442 -0.35 -6.90 -28.14
N ASN A 443 -1.05 -7.96 -28.56
CA ASN A 443 -2.46 -8.20 -28.29
C ASN A 443 -2.77 -9.05 -27.03
N ASN A 444 -1.77 -9.61 -26.37
CA ASN A 444 -2.02 -10.52 -25.25
C ASN A 444 -2.16 -9.84 -23.89
N TYR A 445 -2.20 -8.51 -23.85
CA TYR A 445 -2.42 -7.73 -22.62
C TYR A 445 -3.62 -6.78 -22.71
N ALA A 446 -4.57 -7.06 -23.60
CA ALA A 446 -5.91 -6.57 -23.36
C ALA A 446 -6.35 -7.21 -22.03
N VAL A 447 -6.49 -6.40 -21.00
CA VAL A 447 -7.11 -6.79 -19.74
C VAL A 447 -8.40 -7.48 -20.14
N ASP A 448 -8.51 -8.74 -19.76
CA ASP A 448 -9.74 -9.51 -19.94
C ASP A 448 -10.81 -8.84 -19.07
N ASP A 449 -11.57 -7.92 -19.67
CA ASP A 449 -12.69 -7.19 -19.03
C ASP A 449 -13.86 -8.11 -18.70
N SER A 450 -13.72 -9.43 -18.94
CA SER A 450 -14.78 -10.43 -18.72
C SER A 450 -14.77 -11.07 -17.34
N SER A 451 -13.89 -10.64 -16.41
CA SER A 451 -13.84 -11.15 -15.03
C SER A 451 -13.97 -10.03 -13.98
N ILE A 452 -14.97 -9.15 -14.18
CA ILE A 452 -15.49 -8.27 -13.13
C ILE A 452 -16.85 -8.76 -12.71
#